data_fea743dc78f84d84207e50abe979beff
#
_entry.id   fea743dc78f84d84207e50abe979beff
#
_cell.length_a   1.000
_cell.length_b   1.000
_cell.length_c   1.000
_cell.angle_alpha   90.00
_cell.angle_beta   90.00
_cell.angle_gamma   90.00
#
_symmetry.space_group_name_H-M   'P 1'
#
loop_
_entity.id
_entity.type
_entity.pdbx_description
1 polymer ?
#
loop_
_entity_poly.entity_id
_entity_poly.type
_entity_poly.pdbx_seq_one_letter_code
_entity_poly.pdbx_strand_id
1 'polypeptide(L)'
;KADDELRREGLAMQIVDNLRRTFDKHGVDAWLRPYGITCCGARAGLVETMSDCHSIDHIKQAMTGLDLEPDLATYFDIVYGPYDDRQPVGGTSRKEASLNFARSLAGASLLCYALDVKDRHNGNIMLDRAGRLVHIDFGYMLGRTPGGLNFEDAPFKLPDEYVRVLGGVEI
;
A
#
# COMPACT_ATOMS: atom_id res chain seq x y z
N LYS A 1 19.20 5.34 -2.23
CA LYS A 1 18.91 5.69 -3.62
C LYS A 1 19.94 6.71 -4.13
N ALA A 2 20.44 6.49 -5.35
CA ALA A 2 21.31 7.41 -6.08
C ALA A 2 20.64 7.76 -7.42
N ASP A 3 20.98 8.93 -7.96
CA ASP A 3 20.40 9.47 -9.20
C ASP A 3 18.88 9.68 -9.18
N ASP A 4 18.30 9.82 -7.98
CA ASP A 4 16.87 10.04 -7.79
C ASP A 4 16.60 11.31 -6.97
N GLU A 5 15.48 12.00 -7.29
CA GLU A 5 15.08 13.20 -6.55
C GLU A 5 14.11 12.83 -5.41
N LEU A 6 14.65 12.60 -4.23
CA LEU A 6 13.90 12.18 -3.04
C LEU A 6 13.11 13.29 -2.32
N ARG A 7 13.28 14.56 -2.73
CA ARG A 7 12.59 15.69 -2.06
C ARG A 7 11.06 15.59 -2.18
N ARG A 8 10.56 15.08 -3.32
CA ARG A 8 9.13 14.87 -3.52
C ARG A 8 8.60 13.76 -2.66
N GLU A 9 9.32 12.65 -2.63
CA GLU A 9 8.99 11.52 -1.77
C GLU A 9 9.02 11.96 -0.29
N GLY A 10 10.00 12.78 0.11
CA GLY A 10 10.05 13.41 1.42
C GLY A 10 8.86 14.34 1.71
N LEU A 11 8.41 15.13 0.72
CA LEU A 11 7.21 15.94 0.84
C LEU A 11 5.95 15.06 0.98
N ALA A 12 5.85 13.99 0.18
CA ALA A 12 4.76 13.04 0.30
C ALA A 12 4.69 12.44 1.72
N MET A 13 5.82 12.06 2.31
CA MET A 13 5.87 11.51 3.67
C MET A 13 5.45 12.53 4.74
N GLN A 14 5.75 13.82 4.58
CA GLN A 14 5.23 14.87 5.46
C GLN A 14 3.70 14.98 5.36
N ILE A 15 3.15 14.89 4.15
CA ILE A 15 1.69 14.91 3.92
C ILE A 15 1.04 13.66 4.51
N VAL A 16 1.63 12.48 4.30
CA VAL A 16 1.18 11.21 4.89
C VAL A 16 1.11 11.31 6.41
N ASP A 17 2.15 11.85 7.08
CA ASP A 17 2.15 12.01 8.54
C ASP A 17 1.09 13.02 9.01
N ASN A 18 0.91 14.11 8.29
CA ASN A 18 -0.14 15.09 8.59
C ASN A 18 -1.54 14.50 8.43
N LEU A 19 -1.80 13.73 7.37
CA LEU A 19 -3.08 13.02 7.17
C LEU A 19 -3.32 12.01 8.28
N ARG A 20 -2.32 11.18 8.61
CA ARG A 20 -2.41 10.22 9.71
C ARG A 20 -2.80 10.90 11.02
N ARG A 21 -2.11 11.99 11.41
CA ARG A 21 -2.45 12.76 12.61
C ARG A 21 -3.85 13.37 12.54
N THR A 22 -4.30 13.76 11.35
CA THR A 22 -5.65 14.29 11.14
C THR A 22 -6.70 13.20 11.34
N PHE A 23 -6.46 12.00 10.81
CA PHE A 23 -7.33 10.84 11.04
C PHE A 23 -7.43 10.51 12.53
N ASP A 24 -6.30 10.42 13.22
CA ASP A 24 -6.25 10.17 14.67
C ASP A 24 -7.03 11.25 15.46
N LYS A 25 -6.81 12.51 15.13
CA LYS A 25 -7.45 13.65 15.81
C LYS A 25 -8.96 13.68 15.65
N HIS A 26 -9.47 13.27 14.48
CA HIS A 26 -10.90 13.34 14.16
C HIS A 26 -11.61 11.98 14.23
N GLY A 27 -10.94 10.93 14.72
CA GLY A 27 -11.52 9.59 14.84
C GLY A 27 -11.90 8.96 13.51
N VAL A 28 -11.18 9.30 12.43
CA VAL A 28 -11.38 8.68 11.11
C VAL A 28 -10.71 7.31 11.10
N ASP A 29 -11.48 6.25 10.85
CA ASP A 29 -10.99 4.86 10.83
C ASP A 29 -10.26 4.53 9.52
N ALA A 30 -9.19 5.27 9.25
CA ALA A 30 -8.27 5.06 8.13
C ALA A 30 -6.82 5.02 8.63
N TRP A 31 -5.96 4.31 7.91
CA TRP A 31 -4.59 4.10 8.36
C TRP A 31 -3.59 4.45 7.26
N LEU A 32 -2.49 5.09 7.67
CA LEU A 32 -1.35 5.41 6.82
C LEU A 32 -0.05 5.20 7.59
N ARG A 33 1.00 4.75 6.91
CA ARG A 33 2.34 4.57 7.45
C ARG A 33 3.33 5.46 6.71
N PRO A 34 3.82 6.54 7.31
CA PRO A 34 4.97 7.27 6.79
C PRO A 34 6.25 6.44 6.99
N TYR A 35 7.25 6.67 6.16
CA TYR A 35 8.60 6.10 6.31
C TYR A 35 9.64 7.21 6.20
N GLY A 36 10.82 6.97 6.78
CA GLY A 36 11.90 7.95 6.87
C GLY A 36 12.57 8.18 5.52
N ILE A 37 12.78 9.47 5.17
CA ILE A 37 13.57 9.90 4.02
C ILE A 37 14.55 10.96 4.46
N THR A 38 15.82 10.77 4.15
CA THR A 38 16.89 11.73 4.41
C THR A 38 17.61 12.06 3.10
N CYS A 39 17.42 13.27 2.60
CA CYS A 39 18.13 13.75 1.41
C CYS A 39 19.58 14.06 1.77
N CYS A 40 20.53 13.37 1.14
CA CYS A 40 21.98 13.58 1.34
C CYS A 40 22.58 14.48 0.26
N GLY A 41 21.82 14.81 -0.78
CA GLY A 41 22.25 15.66 -1.90
C GLY A 41 21.08 15.97 -2.83
N ALA A 42 21.40 16.58 -3.97
CA ALA A 42 20.36 16.94 -4.96
C ALA A 42 19.69 15.71 -5.59
N ARG A 43 20.43 14.61 -5.73
CA ARG A 43 20.00 13.38 -6.40
C ARG A 43 20.41 12.13 -5.63
N ALA A 44 20.51 12.20 -4.30
CA ALA A 44 20.84 11.05 -3.47
C ALA A 44 20.23 11.18 -2.08
N GLY A 45 19.90 10.06 -1.47
CA GLY A 45 19.45 10.00 -0.09
C GLY A 45 19.23 8.61 0.42
N LEU A 46 18.85 8.54 1.68
CA LEU A 46 18.54 7.33 2.42
C LEU A 46 17.02 7.21 2.54
N VAL A 47 16.50 6.02 2.29
CA VAL A 47 15.09 5.66 2.47
C VAL A 47 15.03 4.55 3.51
N GLU A 48 14.14 4.68 4.49
CA GLU A 48 13.89 3.66 5.50
C GLU A 48 13.44 2.36 4.86
N THR A 49 14.04 1.24 5.26
CA THR A 49 13.66 -0.10 4.82
C THR A 49 12.59 -0.67 5.74
N MET A 50 11.45 -1.03 5.18
CA MET A 50 10.37 -1.70 5.90
C MET A 50 10.56 -3.21 5.83
N SER A 51 11.26 -3.78 6.83
CA SER A 51 11.62 -5.22 6.87
C SER A 51 10.44 -6.16 7.13
N ASP A 52 9.31 -5.62 7.57
CA ASP A 52 8.05 -6.31 7.83
C ASP A 52 7.06 -6.30 6.65
N CYS A 53 7.46 -5.74 5.51
CA CYS A 53 6.63 -5.59 4.33
C CYS A 53 7.25 -6.29 3.11
N HIS A 54 6.37 -6.78 2.22
CA HIS A 54 6.73 -7.24 0.88
C HIS A 54 5.87 -6.53 -0.16
N SER A 55 6.42 -6.24 -1.34
CA SER A 55 5.61 -5.71 -2.43
C SER A 55 4.61 -6.76 -2.93
N ILE A 56 3.44 -6.31 -3.39
CA ILE A 56 2.43 -7.22 -3.96
C ILE A 56 3.03 -7.99 -5.15
N ASP A 57 3.91 -7.36 -5.92
CA ASP A 57 4.62 -8.02 -7.01
C ASP A 57 5.49 -9.18 -6.50
N HIS A 58 6.28 -8.96 -5.45
CA HIS A 58 7.10 -10.01 -4.83
C HIS A 58 6.26 -11.16 -4.26
N ILE A 59 5.13 -10.84 -3.61
CA ILE A 59 4.18 -11.84 -3.09
C ILE A 59 3.66 -12.71 -4.23
N LYS A 60 3.20 -12.10 -5.32
CA LYS A 60 2.67 -12.82 -6.49
C LYS A 60 3.72 -13.68 -7.19
N GLN A 61 4.95 -13.19 -7.32
CA GLN A 61 6.07 -13.98 -7.85
C GLN A 61 6.39 -15.20 -6.98
N ALA A 62 6.39 -15.03 -5.64
CA ALA A 62 6.59 -16.13 -4.71
C ALA A 62 5.47 -17.16 -4.80
N MET A 63 4.21 -16.75 -4.92
CA MET A 63 3.06 -17.65 -5.12
C MET A 63 3.20 -18.46 -6.42
N THR A 64 3.54 -17.80 -7.51
CA THR A 64 3.79 -18.47 -8.82
C THR A 64 4.93 -19.50 -8.68
N GLY A 65 6.00 -19.18 -7.96
CA GLY A 65 7.11 -20.12 -7.71
C GLY A 65 6.73 -21.34 -6.86
N LEU A 66 5.57 -21.29 -6.20
CA LEU A 66 4.99 -22.40 -5.42
C LEU A 66 3.81 -23.08 -6.12
N ASP A 67 3.61 -22.84 -7.42
CA ASP A 67 2.45 -23.32 -8.21
C ASP A 67 1.09 -22.89 -7.62
N LEU A 68 1.04 -21.75 -6.94
CA LEU A 68 -0.19 -21.16 -6.42
C LEU A 68 -0.70 -20.06 -7.35
N GLU A 69 -2.02 -19.85 -7.36
CA GLU A 69 -2.61 -18.73 -8.10
C GLU A 69 -2.11 -17.39 -7.54
N PRO A 70 -1.50 -16.52 -8.37
CA PRO A 70 -0.93 -15.25 -7.92
C PRO A 70 -2.00 -14.18 -7.72
N ASP A 71 -2.91 -14.43 -6.78
CA ASP A 71 -4.04 -13.60 -6.40
C ASP A 71 -3.97 -13.19 -4.93
N LEU A 72 -4.22 -11.91 -4.65
CA LEU A 72 -4.08 -11.38 -3.30
C LEU A 72 -5.10 -11.95 -2.32
N ALA A 73 -6.33 -12.26 -2.75
CA ALA A 73 -7.33 -12.89 -1.89
C ALA A 73 -6.90 -14.31 -1.49
N THR A 74 -6.39 -15.09 -2.45
CA THR A 74 -5.79 -16.41 -2.21
C THR A 74 -4.61 -16.33 -1.21
N TYR A 75 -3.74 -15.32 -1.37
CA TYR A 75 -2.65 -15.08 -0.40
C TYR A 75 -3.19 -14.84 1.01
N PHE A 76 -4.23 -14.02 1.15
CA PHE A 76 -4.85 -13.73 2.45
C PHE A 76 -5.44 -14.98 3.09
N ASP A 77 -6.08 -15.86 2.30
CA ASP A 77 -6.64 -17.13 2.81
C ASP A 77 -5.56 -18.10 3.27
N ILE A 78 -4.42 -18.13 2.57
CA ILE A 78 -3.28 -18.97 2.95
C ILE A 78 -2.61 -18.45 4.23
N VAL A 79 -2.37 -17.13 4.32
CA VAL A 79 -1.55 -16.55 5.40
C VAL A 79 -2.36 -16.30 6.67
N TYR A 80 -3.61 -15.83 6.53
CA TYR A 80 -4.44 -15.43 7.67
C TYR A 80 -5.55 -16.45 7.98
N GLY A 81 -5.67 -17.50 7.15
CA GLY A 81 -6.69 -18.53 7.29
C GLY A 81 -8.05 -18.16 6.67
N PRO A 82 -9.05 -19.04 6.80
CA PRO A 82 -10.38 -18.80 6.25
C PRO A 82 -11.06 -17.59 6.91
N TYR A 83 -11.97 -16.95 6.18
CA TYR A 83 -12.76 -15.82 6.66
C TYR A 83 -13.83 -16.29 7.67
N ASP A 84 -13.37 -16.60 8.89
CA ASP A 84 -14.23 -16.97 10.02
C ASP A 84 -13.74 -16.27 11.31
N ASP A 85 -14.53 -16.40 12.39
CA ASP A 85 -14.22 -15.75 13.67
C ASP A 85 -13.16 -16.53 14.50
N ARG A 86 -12.61 -17.64 13.97
CA ARG A 86 -11.58 -18.42 14.67
C ARG A 86 -10.25 -17.66 14.63
N GLN A 87 -9.70 -17.42 15.78
CA GLN A 87 -8.37 -16.82 15.89
C GLN A 87 -7.30 -17.83 15.46
N PRO A 88 -6.40 -17.50 14.54
CA PRO A 88 -5.24 -18.34 14.27
C PRO A 88 -4.37 -18.38 15.53
N VAL A 89 -3.78 -19.54 15.80
CA VAL A 89 -2.87 -19.71 16.94
C VAL A 89 -1.65 -18.81 16.73
N GLY A 90 -1.64 -17.65 17.41
CA GLY A 90 -0.48 -16.74 17.44
C GLY A 90 -0.37 -15.70 16.32
N GLY A 91 -1.43 -15.38 15.57
CA GLY A 91 -1.36 -14.43 14.46
C GLY A 91 -2.61 -13.56 14.28
N THR A 92 -2.56 -12.65 13.30
CA THR A 92 -3.69 -11.82 12.85
C THR A 92 -4.72 -12.71 12.15
N SER A 93 -6.00 -12.64 12.53
CA SER A 93 -7.08 -13.38 11.87
C SER A 93 -7.37 -12.81 10.47
N ARG A 94 -8.00 -13.63 9.59
CA ARG A 94 -8.40 -13.20 8.25
C ARG A 94 -9.31 -11.97 8.29
N LYS A 95 -10.26 -11.94 9.20
CA LYS A 95 -11.18 -10.82 9.42
C LYS A 95 -10.44 -9.55 9.84
N GLU A 96 -9.50 -9.68 10.79
CA GLU A 96 -8.68 -8.55 11.23
C GLU A 96 -7.74 -8.06 10.11
N ALA A 97 -7.10 -8.97 9.38
CA ALA A 97 -6.26 -8.62 8.23
C ALA A 97 -7.06 -7.88 7.14
N SER A 98 -8.29 -8.34 6.83
CA SER A 98 -9.19 -7.66 5.89
C SER A 98 -9.60 -6.27 6.37
N LEU A 99 -9.88 -6.10 7.66
CA LEU A 99 -10.18 -4.79 8.24
C LEU A 99 -8.96 -3.86 8.19
N ASN A 100 -7.77 -4.37 8.49
CA ASN A 100 -6.52 -3.63 8.36
C ASN A 100 -6.23 -3.22 6.92
N PHE A 101 -6.53 -4.13 5.98
CA PHE A 101 -6.46 -3.85 4.54
C PHE A 101 -7.43 -2.73 4.14
N ALA A 102 -8.69 -2.81 4.57
CA ALA A 102 -9.71 -1.79 4.31
C ALA A 102 -9.29 -0.40 4.83
N ARG A 103 -8.81 -0.31 6.07
CA ARG A 103 -8.36 0.95 6.69
C ARG A 103 -7.18 1.56 5.95
N SER A 104 -6.21 0.75 5.57
CA SER A 104 -5.03 1.21 4.83
C SER A 104 -5.36 1.55 3.38
N LEU A 105 -6.24 0.80 2.73
CA LEU A 105 -6.74 1.10 1.39
C LEU A 105 -7.50 2.44 1.37
N ALA A 106 -8.36 2.69 2.35
CA ALA A 106 -9.09 3.96 2.46
C ALA A 106 -8.13 5.15 2.61
N GLY A 107 -7.13 5.06 3.50
CA GLY A 107 -6.12 6.10 3.67
C GLY A 107 -5.28 6.32 2.40
N ALA A 108 -4.82 5.24 1.78
CA ALA A 108 -4.03 5.29 0.55
C ALA A 108 -4.84 5.83 -0.64
N SER A 109 -6.12 5.46 -0.77
CA SER A 109 -7.00 5.97 -1.83
C SER A 109 -7.22 7.48 -1.71
N LEU A 110 -7.47 7.98 -0.50
CA LEU A 110 -7.59 9.41 -0.25
C LEU A 110 -6.29 10.15 -0.58
N LEU A 111 -5.14 9.60 -0.17
CA LEU A 111 -3.82 10.17 -0.46
C LEU A 111 -3.57 10.22 -1.98
N CYS A 112 -3.82 9.12 -2.70
CA CYS A 112 -3.65 9.05 -4.15
C CYS A 112 -4.54 10.04 -4.88
N TYR A 113 -5.80 10.15 -4.47
CA TYR A 113 -6.75 11.12 -5.02
C TYR A 113 -6.29 12.56 -4.77
N ALA A 114 -5.92 12.90 -3.54
CA ALA A 114 -5.58 14.27 -3.16
C ALA A 114 -4.27 14.76 -3.79
N LEU A 115 -3.30 13.88 -3.98
CA LEU A 115 -1.98 14.20 -4.55
C LEU A 115 -1.85 13.84 -6.03
N ASP A 116 -2.90 13.33 -6.68
CA ASP A 116 -2.83 12.79 -8.05
C ASP A 116 -1.62 11.86 -8.23
N VAL A 117 -1.51 10.85 -7.33
CA VAL A 117 -0.39 9.91 -7.34
C VAL A 117 -0.57 8.92 -8.48
N LYS A 118 0.45 8.79 -9.30
CA LYS A 118 0.50 7.88 -10.47
C LYS A 118 1.48 6.73 -10.24
N ASP A 119 1.56 5.82 -11.23
CA ASP A 119 2.49 4.70 -11.23
C ASP A 119 2.25 3.69 -10.08
N ARG A 120 0.95 3.39 -9.82
CA ARG A 120 0.56 2.48 -8.72
C ARG A 120 0.54 1.02 -9.17
N HIS A 121 1.64 0.52 -9.74
CA HIS A 121 1.81 -0.90 -10.02
C HIS A 121 2.11 -1.70 -8.73
N ASN A 122 2.04 -3.03 -8.83
CA ASN A 122 2.19 -3.93 -7.67
C ASN A 122 3.56 -3.84 -6.98
N GLY A 123 4.61 -3.37 -7.67
CA GLY A 123 5.93 -3.12 -7.10
C GLY A 123 5.98 -1.92 -6.16
N ASN A 124 5.09 -0.93 -6.38
CA ASN A 124 5.00 0.31 -5.58
C ASN A 124 3.95 0.24 -4.46
N ILE A 125 3.40 -0.94 -4.20
CA ILE A 125 2.45 -1.19 -3.13
C ILE A 125 2.96 -2.35 -2.30
N MET A 126 3.25 -2.07 -1.04
CA MET A 126 3.72 -3.05 -0.06
C MET A 126 2.56 -3.54 0.79
N LEU A 127 2.67 -4.76 1.29
CA LEU A 127 1.77 -5.36 2.28
C LEU A 127 2.57 -5.73 3.52
N ASP A 128 2.13 -5.30 4.70
CA ASP A 128 2.74 -5.68 5.97
C ASP A 128 2.16 -7.01 6.52
N ARG A 129 2.78 -7.53 7.59
CA ARG A 129 2.36 -8.79 8.22
C ARG A 129 0.97 -8.76 8.84
N ALA A 130 0.42 -7.57 9.09
CA ALA A 130 -0.91 -7.40 9.64
C ALA A 130 -1.99 -7.21 8.56
N GLY A 131 -1.62 -7.29 7.27
CA GLY A 131 -2.51 -7.12 6.14
C GLY A 131 -2.74 -5.66 5.72
N ARG A 132 -1.88 -4.71 6.12
CA ARG A 132 -2.01 -3.29 5.76
C ARG A 132 -1.22 -2.97 4.51
N LEU A 133 -1.82 -2.15 3.63
CA LEU A 133 -1.14 -1.58 2.47
C LEU A 133 -0.26 -0.40 2.86
N VAL A 134 0.94 -0.35 2.29
CA VAL A 134 1.85 0.80 2.36
C VAL A 134 2.28 1.17 0.95
N HIS A 135 1.94 2.36 0.51
CA HIS A 135 2.39 2.87 -0.78
C HIS A 135 3.81 3.44 -0.65
N ILE A 136 4.65 3.15 -1.64
CA ILE A 136 6.02 3.65 -1.74
C ILE A 136 6.23 4.31 -3.09
N ASP A 137 7.34 5.01 -3.25
CA ASP A 137 7.75 5.68 -4.49
C ASP A 137 6.72 6.71 -4.99
N PHE A 138 6.83 7.93 -4.47
CA PHE A 138 5.97 9.06 -4.82
C PHE A 138 6.62 10.00 -5.83
N GLY A 139 7.48 9.49 -6.73
CA GLY A 139 8.14 10.25 -7.78
C GLY A 139 7.14 10.89 -8.77
N TYR A 140 6.01 10.24 -8.97
CA TYR A 140 4.93 10.67 -9.88
C TYR A 140 3.69 11.09 -9.09
N MET A 141 3.58 12.38 -8.80
CA MET A 141 2.42 13.00 -8.14
C MET A 141 2.27 14.45 -8.60
N LEU A 142 1.12 15.07 -8.29
CA LEU A 142 0.81 16.48 -8.56
C LEU A 142 0.99 16.83 -10.05
N GLY A 143 0.36 16.04 -10.93
CA GLY A 143 0.36 16.23 -12.37
C GLY A 143 1.61 15.73 -13.10
N ARG A 144 2.54 15.02 -12.43
CA ARG A 144 3.64 14.32 -13.10
C ARG A 144 3.28 12.88 -13.38
N THR A 145 3.59 12.44 -14.60
CA THR A 145 3.32 11.09 -15.08
C THR A 145 4.57 10.46 -15.68
N PRO A 146 4.70 9.11 -15.62
CA PRO A 146 5.76 8.41 -16.32
C PRO A 146 5.73 8.74 -17.83
N GLY A 147 6.89 9.09 -18.39
CA GLY A 147 7.00 9.43 -19.82
C GLY A 147 6.20 10.66 -20.29
N GLY A 148 5.62 11.44 -19.39
CA GLY A 148 4.81 12.62 -19.73
C GLY A 148 3.43 12.31 -20.31
N LEU A 149 3.01 11.04 -20.32
CA LEU A 149 1.70 10.61 -20.82
C LEU A 149 0.84 10.15 -19.64
N ASN A 150 -0.41 10.62 -19.60
CA ASN A 150 -1.36 10.19 -18.58
C ASN A 150 -2.07 8.92 -19.05
N PHE A 151 -1.61 7.76 -18.60
CA PHE A 151 -2.22 6.46 -18.91
C PHE A 151 -3.17 5.96 -17.82
N GLU A 152 -3.15 6.60 -16.64
CA GLU A 152 -3.94 6.19 -15.49
C GLU A 152 -5.06 7.20 -15.27
N ASP A 153 -6.28 6.90 -15.74
CA ASP A 153 -7.47 7.73 -15.53
C ASP A 153 -8.07 7.54 -14.13
N ALA A 154 -7.86 6.34 -13.52
CA ALA A 154 -8.39 6.05 -12.20
C ALA A 154 -7.64 6.84 -11.10
N PRO A 155 -8.37 7.50 -10.19
CA PRO A 155 -7.77 8.32 -9.13
C PRO A 155 -7.05 7.51 -8.05
N PHE A 156 -7.36 6.22 -7.93
CA PHE A 156 -6.72 5.24 -7.04
C PHE A 156 -6.92 3.82 -7.55
N LYS A 157 -6.14 2.89 -7.04
CA LYS A 157 -6.17 1.48 -7.47
C LYS A 157 -7.17 0.67 -6.63
N LEU A 158 -8.15 0.06 -7.29
CA LEU A 158 -9.12 -0.86 -6.70
C LEU A 158 -9.42 -2.03 -7.66
N PRO A 159 -8.50 -2.99 -7.84
CA PRO A 159 -8.74 -4.16 -8.66
C PRO A 159 -9.67 -5.17 -7.96
N ASP A 160 -10.25 -6.10 -8.73
CA ASP A 160 -11.19 -7.11 -8.23
C ASP A 160 -10.61 -7.95 -7.08
N GLU A 161 -9.31 -8.25 -7.11
CA GLU A 161 -8.65 -8.98 -6.02
C GLU A 161 -8.71 -8.21 -4.68
N TYR A 162 -8.68 -6.86 -4.69
CA TYR A 162 -8.83 -6.06 -3.47
C TYR A 162 -10.26 -6.15 -2.94
N VAL A 163 -11.26 -6.13 -3.84
CA VAL A 163 -12.67 -6.31 -3.47
C VAL A 163 -12.89 -7.68 -2.83
N ARG A 164 -12.26 -8.73 -3.36
CA ARG A 164 -12.32 -10.09 -2.77
C ARG A 164 -11.64 -10.17 -1.41
N VAL A 165 -10.50 -9.47 -1.20
CA VAL A 165 -9.86 -9.37 0.12
C VAL A 165 -10.80 -8.75 1.15
N LEU A 166 -11.63 -7.78 0.75
CA LEU A 166 -12.61 -7.11 1.60
C LEU A 166 -13.87 -7.95 1.90
N GLY A 167 -14.00 -9.14 1.33
CA GLY A 167 -15.16 -10.01 1.51
C GLY A 167 -16.11 -10.07 0.30
N GLY A 168 -15.75 -9.42 -0.80
CA GLY A 168 -16.57 -9.33 -2.01
C GLY A 168 -17.66 -8.25 -1.91
N VAL A 169 -18.35 -8.04 -3.02
CA VAL A 169 -19.62 -7.29 -3.07
C VAL A 169 -20.72 -8.35 -3.14
N GLU A 170 -21.55 -8.46 -2.10
CA GLU A 170 -22.81 -9.19 -2.23
C GLU A 170 -23.70 -8.38 -3.19
N ILE A 171 -23.93 -8.94 -4.39
CA ILE A 171 -24.85 -8.40 -5.40
C ILE A 171 -26.21 -9.05 -5.18
#